data_fa0d4c95714b2f0c6fd905c48d46d2e4
#
_entry.id   fa0d4c95714b2f0c6fd905c48d46d2e4
#
_cell.length_a   1.000
_cell.length_b   1.000
_cell.length_c   1.000
_cell.angle_alpha   90.00
_cell.angle_beta   90.00
_cell.angle_gamma   90.00
#
_symmetry.space_group_name_H-M   'P 1'
#
loop_
_entity.id
_entity.type
_entity.pdbx_description
1 polymer ?
#
loop_
_entity_poly.entity_id
_entity_poly.type
_entity_poly.pdbx_seq_one_letter_code
_entity_poly.pdbx_strand_id
1 'polypeptide(L)'
;LRERLKQIYASYSIYIQKAAQFLLGLFVFWQINSNVGFMKNAASIFCTLGLAVVCTFFPVIIMVLAATALILVHFYTLSLPIAIVSAVIFLLMYIFYFRFTPCALKIPFIIPVLFGLLGTPVWVVPASCGVISYYMLHFVKGSATALKETDGLTNGLMNFAKQVIAGKEMWLMVLAVAIGVLVVNLIRSRAVDHAWKIASFAGGAVCIIIATAGNMVLELHISYGTIILSSIIGILLGFVLELVFFSVDYSRTERVQFEDDEYYYYVKAVPK
;
A
#
# COMPACT_ATOMS: atom_id res chain seq x y z
N LEU A 1 5.99 8.12 28.13
CA LEU A 1 4.92 8.02 27.12
C LEU A 1 4.79 6.61 26.57
N ARG A 2 5.90 5.98 26.15
CA ARG A 2 5.96 4.64 25.55
C ARG A 2 5.40 3.55 26.48
N GLU A 3 5.80 3.54 27.75
CA GLU A 3 5.33 2.55 28.71
C GLU A 3 3.81 2.67 29.00
N ARG A 4 3.29 3.89 29.05
CA ARG A 4 1.84 4.10 29.17
C ARG A 4 1.08 3.60 27.93
N LEU A 5 1.61 3.82 26.72
CA LEU A 5 1.01 3.32 25.48
C LEU A 5 1.00 1.79 25.45
N LYS A 6 2.09 1.13 25.88
CA LYS A 6 2.15 -0.33 25.97
C LYS A 6 1.13 -0.88 26.99
N GLN A 7 0.98 -0.25 28.14
CA GLN A 7 -0.01 -0.65 29.14
C GLN A 7 -1.42 -0.52 28.62
N ILE A 8 -1.76 0.61 27.97
CA ILE A 8 -3.08 0.81 27.35
C ILE A 8 -3.33 -0.22 26.26
N TYR A 9 -2.34 -0.48 25.40
CA TYR A 9 -2.47 -1.50 24.36
C TYR A 9 -2.67 -2.91 24.96
N ALA A 10 -1.92 -3.27 26.00
CA ALA A 10 -2.07 -4.56 26.66
C ALA A 10 -3.46 -4.74 27.26
N SER A 11 -4.02 -3.67 27.85
CA SER A 11 -5.34 -3.74 28.50
C SER A 11 -6.51 -3.73 27.52
N TYR A 12 -6.37 -3.02 26.39
CA TYR A 12 -7.47 -2.76 25.44
C TYR A 12 -7.17 -3.21 24.01
N SER A 13 -6.29 -4.18 23.79
CA SER A 13 -5.79 -4.58 22.46
C SER A 13 -6.90 -4.91 21.48
N ILE A 14 -7.95 -5.64 21.90
CA ILE A 14 -9.07 -6.03 21.03
C ILE A 14 -9.85 -4.80 20.54
N TYR A 15 -10.15 -3.87 21.47
CA TYR A 15 -10.89 -2.66 21.13
C TYR A 15 -10.07 -1.73 20.21
N ILE A 16 -8.77 -1.59 20.49
CA ILE A 16 -7.86 -0.78 19.67
C ILE A 16 -7.75 -1.36 18.26
N GLN A 17 -7.62 -2.69 18.13
CA GLN A 17 -7.57 -3.36 16.83
C GLN A 17 -8.88 -3.18 16.06
N LYS A 18 -10.04 -3.31 16.70
CA LYS A 18 -11.34 -3.11 16.06
C LYS A 18 -11.57 -1.65 15.66
N ALA A 19 -11.18 -0.71 16.51
CA ALA A 19 -11.23 0.73 16.18
C ALA A 19 -10.32 1.07 14.99
N ALA A 20 -9.09 0.57 14.99
CA ALA A 20 -8.17 0.74 13.87
C ALA A 20 -8.71 0.12 12.57
N GLN A 21 -9.30 -1.08 12.65
CA GLN A 21 -9.92 -1.74 11.50
C GLN A 21 -11.11 -0.94 10.95
N PHE A 22 -11.95 -0.37 11.83
CA PHE A 22 -13.05 0.50 11.44
C PHE A 22 -12.55 1.75 10.71
N LEU A 23 -11.58 2.46 11.28
CA LEU A 23 -10.99 3.66 10.67
C LEU A 23 -10.36 3.36 9.32
N LEU A 24 -9.64 2.24 9.23
CA LEU A 24 -9.02 1.79 7.97
C LEU A 24 -10.09 1.45 6.93
N GLY A 25 -11.14 0.74 7.30
CA GLY A 25 -12.28 0.44 6.42
C GLY A 25 -12.99 1.70 5.93
N LEU A 26 -13.29 2.63 6.84
CA LEU A 26 -13.89 3.91 6.51
C LEU A 26 -13.03 4.70 5.52
N PHE A 27 -11.72 4.76 5.76
CA PHE A 27 -10.78 5.44 4.88
C PHE A 27 -10.74 4.81 3.49
N VAL A 28 -10.65 3.46 3.40
CA VAL A 28 -10.60 2.73 2.13
C VAL A 28 -11.89 2.93 1.32
N PHE A 29 -13.04 2.71 1.93
CA PHE A 29 -14.33 2.85 1.23
C PHE A 29 -14.62 4.31 0.83
N TRP A 30 -14.25 5.27 1.69
CA TRP A 30 -14.35 6.69 1.34
C TRP A 30 -13.45 7.03 0.15
N GLN A 31 -12.21 6.56 0.12
CA GLN A 31 -11.28 6.76 -0.99
C GLN A 31 -11.81 6.15 -2.30
N ILE A 32 -12.38 4.95 -2.27
CA ILE A 32 -12.98 4.32 -3.44
C ILE A 32 -14.14 5.17 -3.94
N ASN A 33 -15.07 5.52 -3.08
CA ASN A 33 -16.26 6.27 -3.45
C ASN A 33 -15.94 7.69 -3.94
N SER A 34 -14.93 8.36 -3.37
CA SER A 34 -14.52 9.70 -3.81
C SER A 34 -13.74 9.68 -5.13
N ASN A 35 -13.01 8.61 -5.41
CA ASN A 35 -12.19 8.51 -6.63
C ASN A 35 -12.96 7.88 -7.80
N VAL A 36 -13.84 6.91 -7.56
CA VAL A 36 -14.58 6.19 -8.59
C VAL A 36 -16.00 6.75 -8.73
N GLY A 37 -16.83 6.66 -7.71
CA GLY A 37 -18.12 7.35 -7.54
C GLY A 37 -19.16 7.25 -8.67
N PHE A 38 -19.04 6.29 -9.61
CA PHE A 38 -19.96 6.20 -10.76
C PHE A 38 -21.39 5.82 -10.39
N MET A 39 -21.54 4.98 -9.35
CA MET A 39 -22.86 4.58 -8.84
C MET A 39 -23.23 5.45 -7.64
N LYS A 40 -24.17 6.38 -7.82
CA LYS A 40 -24.60 7.33 -6.78
C LYS A 40 -25.05 6.66 -5.46
N ASN A 41 -25.77 5.53 -5.58
CA ASN A 41 -26.28 4.80 -4.41
C ASN A 41 -25.16 4.14 -3.61
N ALA A 42 -24.16 3.55 -4.28
CA ALA A 42 -23.00 2.94 -3.64
C ALA A 42 -22.00 3.99 -3.10
N ALA A 43 -21.93 5.17 -3.75
CA ALA A 43 -21.09 6.29 -3.32
C ALA A 43 -21.68 7.09 -2.14
N SER A 44 -22.84 6.69 -1.62
CA SER A 44 -23.46 7.39 -0.49
C SER A 44 -22.64 7.21 0.81
N ILE A 45 -22.70 8.22 1.68
CA ILE A 45 -22.06 8.18 2.99
C ILE A 45 -22.57 7.01 3.83
N PHE A 46 -23.86 6.70 3.72
CA PHE A 46 -24.49 5.58 4.44
C PHE A 46 -23.93 4.22 3.99
N CYS A 47 -23.68 4.03 2.69
CA CYS A 47 -23.07 2.80 2.17
C CYS A 47 -21.62 2.67 2.67
N THR A 48 -20.84 3.75 2.65
CA THR A 48 -19.47 3.80 3.13
C THR A 48 -19.38 3.44 4.62
N LEU A 49 -20.23 4.07 5.46
CA LEU A 49 -20.30 3.79 6.89
C LEU A 49 -20.78 2.35 7.16
N GLY A 50 -21.85 1.92 6.47
CA GLY A 50 -22.39 0.57 6.63
C GLY A 50 -21.36 -0.52 6.32
N LEU A 51 -20.64 -0.39 5.19
CA LEU A 51 -19.58 -1.31 4.83
C LEU A 51 -18.42 -1.29 5.86
N ALA A 52 -18.01 -0.11 6.33
CA ALA A 52 -16.96 0.00 7.34
C ALA A 52 -17.34 -0.68 8.66
N VAL A 53 -18.58 -0.48 9.13
CA VAL A 53 -19.12 -1.13 10.34
C VAL A 53 -19.17 -2.64 10.16
N VAL A 54 -19.75 -3.14 9.07
CA VAL A 54 -19.86 -4.59 8.80
C VAL A 54 -18.48 -5.22 8.75
N CYS A 55 -17.55 -4.63 8.00
CA CYS A 55 -16.19 -5.15 7.87
C CYS A 55 -15.38 -5.14 9.16
N THR A 56 -15.76 -4.33 10.16
CA THR A 56 -15.09 -4.32 11.46
C THR A 56 -15.28 -5.62 12.24
N PHE A 57 -16.38 -6.32 12.05
CA PHE A 57 -16.64 -7.59 12.71
C PHE A 57 -15.94 -8.79 12.05
N PHE A 58 -15.59 -8.66 10.77
CA PHE A 58 -14.98 -9.73 9.99
C PHE A 58 -13.44 -9.60 9.93
N PRO A 59 -12.71 -10.64 9.49
CA PRO A 59 -11.28 -10.54 9.21
C PRO A 59 -10.98 -9.49 8.12
N VAL A 60 -9.77 -8.91 8.17
CA VAL A 60 -9.32 -7.88 7.21
C VAL A 60 -9.43 -8.33 5.74
N ILE A 61 -9.29 -9.62 5.47
CA ILE A 61 -9.49 -10.23 4.15
C ILE A 61 -10.87 -9.90 3.56
N ILE A 62 -11.93 -9.95 4.38
CA ILE A 62 -13.29 -9.64 3.92
C ILE A 62 -13.43 -8.16 3.58
N MET A 63 -12.74 -7.28 4.30
CA MET A 63 -12.69 -5.85 3.97
C MET A 63 -12.05 -5.62 2.60
N VAL A 64 -10.98 -6.36 2.27
CA VAL A 64 -10.33 -6.28 0.97
C VAL A 64 -11.26 -6.79 -0.15
N LEU A 65 -11.94 -7.91 0.07
CA LEU A 65 -12.95 -8.43 -0.87
C LEU A 65 -14.12 -7.47 -1.06
N ALA A 66 -14.62 -6.87 0.02
CA ALA A 66 -15.68 -5.86 -0.04
C ALA A 66 -15.24 -4.60 -0.82
N ALA A 67 -13.99 -4.16 -0.63
CA ALA A 67 -13.42 -3.03 -1.36
C ALA A 67 -13.33 -3.32 -2.88
N THR A 68 -12.86 -4.50 -3.26
CA THR A 68 -12.83 -4.89 -4.69
C THR A 68 -14.22 -5.07 -5.27
N ALA A 69 -15.16 -5.66 -4.52
CA ALA A 69 -16.56 -5.76 -4.94
C ALA A 69 -17.15 -4.37 -5.17
N LEU A 70 -16.90 -3.41 -4.30
CA LEU A 70 -17.36 -2.03 -4.46
C LEU A 70 -16.79 -1.38 -5.72
N ILE A 71 -15.51 -1.57 -6.02
CA ILE A 71 -14.88 -1.09 -7.26
C ILE A 71 -15.55 -1.72 -8.48
N LEU A 72 -15.77 -3.03 -8.48
CA LEU A 72 -16.41 -3.73 -9.58
C LEU A 72 -17.86 -3.29 -9.81
N VAL A 73 -18.61 -3.00 -8.75
CA VAL A 73 -19.97 -2.44 -8.84
C VAL A 73 -19.94 -1.07 -9.53
N HIS A 74 -19.01 -0.21 -9.19
CA HIS A 74 -18.84 1.07 -9.88
C HIS A 74 -18.48 0.91 -11.35
N PHE A 75 -17.59 -0.03 -11.68
CA PHE A 75 -17.19 -0.30 -13.06
C PHE A 75 -18.31 -0.93 -13.87
N TYR A 76 -19.12 -1.79 -13.26
CA TYR A 76 -20.30 -2.37 -13.91
C TYR A 76 -21.31 -1.29 -14.33
N THR A 77 -21.53 -0.27 -13.52
CA THR A 77 -22.43 0.84 -13.88
C THR A 77 -21.87 1.73 -14.98
N LEU A 78 -20.58 1.69 -15.23
CA LEU A 78 -19.94 2.42 -16.31
C LEU A 78 -19.98 1.61 -17.62
N SER A 79 -19.47 0.38 -17.59
CA SER A 79 -19.44 -0.51 -18.74
C SER A 79 -19.18 -1.96 -18.32
N LEU A 80 -19.94 -2.90 -18.84
CA LEU A 80 -19.77 -4.34 -18.59
C LEU A 80 -18.36 -4.84 -18.99
N PRO A 81 -17.78 -4.48 -20.17
CA PRO A 81 -16.43 -4.87 -20.53
C PRO A 81 -15.38 -4.48 -19.50
N ILE A 82 -15.43 -3.26 -18.98
CA ILE A 82 -14.47 -2.76 -18.00
C ILE A 82 -14.57 -3.56 -16.70
N ALA A 83 -15.79 -3.85 -16.25
CA ALA A 83 -16.02 -4.65 -15.05
C ALA A 83 -15.41 -6.06 -15.19
N ILE A 84 -15.57 -6.71 -16.36
CA ILE A 84 -15.04 -8.05 -16.63
C ILE A 84 -13.51 -8.04 -16.62
N VAL A 85 -12.85 -7.11 -17.37
CA VAL A 85 -11.37 -7.02 -17.37
C VAL A 85 -10.84 -6.74 -16.00
N SER A 86 -11.44 -5.80 -15.29
CA SER A 86 -11.02 -5.45 -13.93
C SER A 86 -11.20 -6.63 -12.96
N ALA A 87 -12.29 -7.40 -13.10
CA ALA A 87 -12.52 -8.60 -12.31
C ALA A 87 -11.42 -9.66 -12.56
N VAL A 88 -11.05 -9.86 -13.83
CA VAL A 88 -9.96 -10.80 -14.18
C VAL A 88 -8.63 -10.34 -13.62
N ILE A 89 -8.32 -9.04 -13.73
CA ILE A 89 -7.07 -8.48 -13.15
C ILE A 89 -7.05 -8.66 -11.63
N PHE A 90 -8.12 -8.33 -10.92
CA PHE A 90 -8.21 -8.53 -9.47
C PHE A 90 -8.13 -10.01 -9.10
N LEU A 91 -8.80 -10.89 -9.85
CA LEU A 91 -8.72 -12.33 -9.63
C LEU A 91 -7.28 -12.84 -9.79
N LEU A 92 -6.57 -12.45 -10.84
CA LEU A 92 -5.15 -12.77 -11.01
C LEU A 92 -4.32 -12.26 -9.84
N MET A 93 -4.53 -11.02 -9.42
CA MET A 93 -3.85 -10.44 -8.26
C MET A 93 -4.12 -11.24 -6.98
N TYR A 94 -5.33 -11.74 -6.76
CA TYR A 94 -5.67 -12.60 -5.62
C TYR A 94 -5.03 -13.99 -5.70
N ILE A 95 -4.95 -14.58 -6.89
CA ILE A 95 -4.29 -15.89 -7.09
C ILE A 95 -2.80 -15.79 -6.77
N PHE A 96 -2.14 -14.74 -7.28
CA PHE A 96 -0.71 -14.54 -7.06
C PHE A 96 -0.38 -14.05 -5.65
N TYR A 97 -1.31 -13.34 -5.00
CA TYR A 97 -1.05 -12.81 -3.67
C TYR A 97 -2.33 -12.59 -2.84
N PHE A 98 -2.59 -13.50 -1.91
CA PHE A 98 -3.77 -13.49 -1.04
C PHE A 98 -3.81 -12.30 -0.04
N ARG A 99 -2.78 -11.47 0.03
CA ARG A 99 -2.68 -10.28 0.91
C ARG A 99 -2.80 -8.95 0.15
N PHE A 100 -3.42 -8.99 -0.99
CA PHE A 100 -3.65 -7.78 -1.77
C PHE A 100 -4.53 -6.79 -1.00
N THR A 101 -4.06 -5.56 -0.88
CA THR A 101 -4.84 -4.43 -0.37
C THR A 101 -5.05 -3.46 -1.52
N PRO A 102 -6.29 -3.25 -2.02
CA PRO A 102 -6.56 -2.23 -3.00
C PRO A 102 -6.36 -0.87 -2.36
N CYS A 103 -5.17 -0.30 -2.49
CA CYS A 103 -4.83 0.99 -1.92
C CYS A 103 -5.00 2.05 -3.00
N ALA A 104 -6.16 2.72 -3.03
CA ALA A 104 -6.43 3.85 -3.90
C ALA A 104 -5.79 5.16 -3.37
N LEU A 105 -4.57 5.07 -2.85
CA LEU A 105 -3.86 6.23 -2.30
C LEU A 105 -3.39 7.15 -3.42
N LYS A 106 -3.79 8.42 -3.36
CA LYS A 106 -3.30 9.48 -4.25
C LYS A 106 -1.80 9.78 -4.08
N ILE A 107 -1.16 9.19 -3.08
CA ILE A 107 0.22 9.45 -2.68
C ILE A 107 1.00 8.13 -2.72
N PRO A 108 1.47 7.69 -3.89
CA PRO A 108 2.06 6.35 -4.07
C PRO A 108 3.37 6.15 -3.30
N PHE A 109 4.15 7.20 -3.05
CA PHE A 109 5.47 7.09 -2.41
C PHE A 109 5.45 6.94 -0.88
N ILE A 110 4.29 7.00 -0.23
CA ILE A 110 4.14 6.57 1.16
C ILE A 110 4.25 5.05 1.28
N ILE A 111 3.78 4.32 0.27
CA ILE A 111 3.71 2.86 0.25
C ILE A 111 5.08 2.20 0.47
N PRO A 112 6.18 2.60 -0.20
CA PRO A 112 7.48 1.99 -0.02
C PRO A 112 7.99 2.06 1.41
N VAL A 113 7.86 3.21 2.04
CA VAL A 113 8.32 3.41 3.41
C VAL A 113 7.48 2.58 4.38
N LEU A 114 6.15 2.65 4.26
CA LEU A 114 5.23 1.92 5.14
C LEU A 114 5.42 0.40 5.02
N PHE A 115 5.39 -0.13 3.80
CA PHE A 115 5.50 -1.57 3.55
C PHE A 115 6.92 -2.09 3.74
N GLY A 116 7.94 -1.29 3.46
CA GLY A 116 9.32 -1.65 3.73
C GLY A 116 9.65 -1.70 5.22
N LEU A 117 9.10 -0.77 6.02
CA LEU A 117 9.31 -0.73 7.47
C LEU A 117 8.50 -1.79 8.23
N LEU A 118 7.24 -2.02 7.86
CA LEU A 118 6.35 -2.92 8.60
C LEU A 118 6.35 -4.34 8.06
N GLY A 119 6.73 -4.53 6.79
CA GLY A 119 6.63 -5.79 6.10
C GLY A 119 7.94 -6.57 5.95
N THR A 120 7.84 -7.70 5.27
CA THR A 120 8.95 -8.50 4.77
C THR A 120 9.22 -8.14 3.29
N PRO A 121 10.32 -8.61 2.65
CA PRO A 121 10.59 -8.34 1.23
C PRO A 121 9.44 -8.77 0.29
N VAL A 122 8.67 -9.77 0.69
CA VAL A 122 7.49 -10.25 -0.07
C VAL A 122 6.41 -9.19 -0.22
N TRP A 123 6.39 -8.17 0.65
CA TRP A 123 5.44 -7.05 0.58
C TRP A 123 5.65 -6.13 -0.65
N VAL A 124 6.70 -6.33 -1.41
CA VAL A 124 6.86 -5.71 -2.75
C VAL A 124 5.67 -6.03 -3.65
N VAL A 125 5.17 -7.27 -3.60
CA VAL A 125 4.05 -7.70 -4.46
C VAL A 125 2.77 -6.94 -4.15
N PRO A 126 2.24 -6.89 -2.90
CA PRO A 126 1.04 -6.11 -2.60
C PRO A 126 1.22 -4.61 -2.81
N ALA A 127 2.42 -4.07 -2.58
CA ALA A 127 2.72 -2.67 -2.86
C ALA A 127 2.60 -2.36 -4.36
N SER A 128 3.19 -3.19 -5.21
CA SER A 128 3.10 -3.07 -6.67
C SER A 128 1.66 -3.24 -7.18
N CYS A 129 0.92 -4.21 -6.64
CA CYS A 129 -0.49 -4.42 -6.93
C CYS A 129 -1.35 -3.19 -6.55
N GLY A 130 -1.04 -2.55 -5.43
CA GLY A 130 -1.70 -1.30 -5.01
C GLY A 130 -1.51 -0.18 -6.02
N VAL A 131 -0.30 -0.02 -6.55
CA VAL A 131 0.00 0.97 -7.61
C VAL A 131 -0.76 0.66 -8.90
N ILE A 132 -0.76 -0.60 -9.35
CA ILE A 132 -1.50 -1.02 -10.55
C ILE A 132 -2.99 -0.71 -10.38
N SER A 133 -3.57 -1.03 -9.23
CA SER A 133 -4.97 -0.73 -8.94
C SER A 133 -5.28 0.76 -8.96
N TYR A 134 -4.38 1.59 -8.41
CA TYR A 134 -4.52 3.04 -8.44
C TYR A 134 -4.57 3.58 -9.87
N TYR A 135 -3.62 3.18 -10.72
CA TYR A 135 -3.58 3.63 -12.11
C TYR A 135 -4.76 3.10 -12.92
N MET A 136 -5.19 1.87 -12.69
CA MET A 136 -6.39 1.32 -13.32
C MET A 136 -7.64 2.14 -12.96
N LEU A 137 -7.82 2.49 -11.69
CA LEU A 137 -8.92 3.33 -11.23
C LEU A 137 -8.86 4.74 -11.84
N HIS A 138 -7.67 5.32 -11.86
CA HIS A 138 -7.46 6.66 -12.40
C HIS A 138 -7.72 6.71 -13.91
N PHE A 139 -7.28 5.69 -14.64
CA PHE A 139 -7.54 5.55 -16.07
C PHE A 139 -9.04 5.44 -16.37
N VAL A 140 -9.76 4.56 -15.65
CA VAL A 140 -11.21 4.40 -15.82
C VAL A 140 -11.94 5.72 -15.56
N LYS A 141 -11.53 6.47 -14.54
CA LYS A 141 -12.12 7.77 -14.24
C LYS A 141 -11.89 8.80 -15.36
N GLY A 142 -10.67 8.87 -15.91
CA GLY A 142 -10.32 9.81 -16.98
C GLY A 142 -10.97 9.49 -18.34
N SER A 143 -11.25 8.20 -18.58
CA SER A 143 -11.77 7.72 -19.87
C SER A 143 -13.26 7.34 -19.82
N ALA A 144 -13.98 7.68 -18.74
CA ALA A 144 -15.33 7.22 -18.47
C ALA A 144 -16.33 7.56 -19.59
N THR A 145 -16.22 8.72 -20.21
CA THR A 145 -17.09 9.16 -21.35
C THR A 145 -16.80 8.37 -22.60
N ALA A 146 -15.52 8.25 -22.99
CA ALA A 146 -15.09 7.51 -24.17
C ALA A 146 -15.41 6.00 -24.07
N LEU A 147 -15.34 5.43 -22.87
CA LEU A 147 -15.61 4.02 -22.63
C LEU A 147 -17.12 3.67 -22.68
N LYS A 148 -18.00 4.64 -22.43
CA LYS A 148 -19.46 4.46 -22.60
C LYS A 148 -19.89 4.41 -24.05
N GLU A 149 -19.18 5.07 -24.93
CA GLU A 149 -19.52 5.22 -26.35
C GLU A 149 -18.95 4.09 -27.22
N THR A 150 -18.17 3.17 -26.65
CA THR A 150 -17.54 2.09 -27.44
C THR A 150 -18.57 1.00 -27.77
N ASP A 151 -18.98 0.94 -29.01
CA ASP A 151 -19.82 -0.15 -29.54
C ASP A 151 -19.01 -1.44 -29.64
N GLY A 152 -19.43 -2.45 -28.87
CA GLY A 152 -18.87 -3.80 -28.93
C GLY A 152 -18.00 -4.20 -27.73
N LEU A 153 -18.43 -5.31 -27.11
CA LEU A 153 -17.80 -5.87 -25.90
C LEU A 153 -16.32 -6.20 -26.11
N THR A 154 -15.98 -6.80 -27.24
CA THR A 154 -14.62 -7.26 -27.55
C THR A 154 -13.64 -6.13 -27.82
N ASN A 155 -14.07 -5.08 -28.53
CA ASN A 155 -13.24 -3.91 -28.83
C ASN A 155 -12.99 -3.07 -27.56
N GLY A 156 -14.01 -2.90 -26.74
CA GLY A 156 -13.88 -2.21 -25.45
C GLY A 156 -12.91 -2.93 -24.49
N LEU A 157 -13.01 -4.26 -24.41
CA LEU A 157 -12.11 -5.11 -23.62
C LEU A 157 -10.65 -4.98 -24.07
N MET A 158 -10.42 -5.12 -25.38
CA MET A 158 -9.07 -5.08 -25.96
C MET A 158 -8.42 -3.71 -25.78
N ASN A 159 -9.16 -2.64 -26.04
CA ASN A 159 -8.67 -1.28 -25.90
C ASN A 159 -8.33 -0.92 -24.44
N PHE A 160 -9.22 -1.27 -23.50
CA PHE A 160 -8.99 -1.05 -22.08
C PHE A 160 -7.75 -1.81 -21.57
N ALA A 161 -7.67 -3.11 -21.87
CA ALA A 161 -6.53 -3.93 -21.46
C ALA A 161 -5.21 -3.41 -22.04
N LYS A 162 -5.18 -3.06 -23.33
CA LYS A 162 -3.99 -2.50 -23.98
C LYS A 162 -3.57 -1.18 -23.35
N GLN A 163 -4.51 -0.29 -23.06
CA GLN A 163 -4.18 1.04 -22.50
C GLN A 163 -3.69 0.94 -21.04
N VAL A 164 -4.27 0.07 -20.24
CA VAL A 164 -3.79 -0.17 -18.86
C VAL A 164 -2.38 -0.75 -18.88
N ILE A 165 -2.14 -1.79 -19.69
CA ILE A 165 -0.84 -2.49 -19.75
C ILE A 165 0.24 -1.60 -20.43
N ALA A 166 -0.13 -0.79 -21.42
CA ALA A 166 0.80 0.10 -22.13
C ALA A 166 1.18 1.36 -21.33
N GLY A 167 0.58 1.59 -20.18
CA GLY A 167 0.81 2.78 -19.35
C GLY A 167 2.24 2.85 -18.80
N LYS A 168 3.15 3.54 -19.50
CA LYS A 168 4.55 3.74 -19.09
C LYS A 168 4.68 4.34 -17.68
N GLU A 169 3.80 5.29 -17.36
CA GLU A 169 3.74 5.92 -16.04
C GLU A 169 3.47 4.91 -14.93
N MET A 170 2.51 4.02 -15.13
CA MET A 170 2.17 2.96 -14.19
C MET A 170 3.38 2.06 -13.91
N TRP A 171 4.07 1.59 -14.95
CA TRP A 171 5.22 0.71 -14.80
C TRP A 171 6.41 1.39 -14.12
N LEU A 172 6.65 2.68 -14.42
CA LEU A 172 7.65 3.48 -13.71
C LEU A 172 7.36 3.55 -12.21
N MET A 173 6.10 3.82 -11.84
CA MET A 173 5.69 3.89 -10.44
C MET A 173 5.76 2.53 -9.74
N VAL A 174 5.37 1.45 -10.41
CA VAL A 174 5.55 0.08 -9.91
C VAL A 174 7.02 -0.20 -9.61
N LEU A 175 7.92 0.15 -10.54
CA LEU A 175 9.35 -0.04 -10.37
C LEU A 175 9.91 0.78 -9.20
N ALA A 176 9.54 2.06 -9.10
CA ALA A 176 9.98 2.95 -8.02
C ALA A 176 9.53 2.43 -6.65
N VAL A 177 8.26 2.01 -6.54
CA VAL A 177 7.70 1.45 -5.30
C VAL A 177 8.35 0.12 -4.95
N ALA A 178 8.53 -0.78 -5.91
CA ALA A 178 9.13 -2.10 -5.68
C ALA A 178 10.57 -1.96 -5.16
N ILE A 179 11.40 -1.16 -5.84
CA ILE A 179 12.78 -0.92 -5.40
C ILE A 179 12.80 -0.19 -4.06
N GLY A 180 11.92 0.79 -3.86
CA GLY A 180 11.79 1.51 -2.59
C GLY A 180 11.51 0.58 -1.41
N VAL A 181 10.52 -0.33 -1.53
CA VAL A 181 10.21 -1.33 -0.49
C VAL A 181 11.41 -2.23 -0.20
N LEU A 182 12.11 -2.71 -1.24
CA LEU A 182 13.29 -3.57 -1.08
C LEU A 182 14.42 -2.85 -0.35
N VAL A 183 14.73 -1.62 -0.73
CA VAL A 183 15.79 -0.82 -0.12
C VAL A 183 15.47 -0.53 1.36
N VAL A 184 14.26 -0.09 1.65
CA VAL A 184 13.81 0.16 3.03
C VAL A 184 13.92 -1.12 3.87
N ASN A 185 13.44 -2.25 3.35
CA ASN A 185 13.49 -3.53 4.06
C ASN A 185 14.92 -4.01 4.28
N LEU A 186 15.79 -3.89 3.27
CA LEU A 186 17.20 -4.29 3.34
C LEU A 186 17.96 -3.48 4.40
N ILE A 187 17.75 -2.16 4.46
CA ILE A 187 18.42 -1.29 5.45
C ILE A 187 17.86 -1.56 6.84
N ARG A 188 16.53 -1.66 6.97
CA ARG A 188 15.87 -1.96 8.26
C ARG A 188 16.36 -3.26 8.89
N SER A 189 16.63 -4.28 8.06
CA SER A 189 17.07 -5.61 8.52
C SER A 189 18.54 -5.62 8.99
N ARG A 190 19.29 -4.55 8.79
CA ARG A 190 20.69 -4.46 9.25
C ARG A 190 20.74 -4.04 10.71
N ALA A 191 21.72 -4.59 11.44
CA ALA A 191 21.98 -4.27 12.83
C ALA A 191 22.76 -2.94 12.94
N VAL A 192 22.11 -1.83 12.63
CA VAL A 192 22.67 -0.47 12.68
C VAL A 192 21.78 0.39 13.57
N ASP A 193 22.40 1.26 14.37
CA ASP A 193 21.66 2.22 15.18
C ASP A 193 20.81 3.12 14.28
N HIS A 194 19.59 3.38 14.73
CA HIS A 194 18.61 4.18 13.97
C HIS A 194 18.29 3.64 12.57
N ALA A 195 18.41 2.31 12.35
CA ALA A 195 18.17 1.66 11.06
C ALA A 195 16.83 2.07 10.42
N TRP A 196 15.80 2.29 11.23
CA TRP A 196 14.47 2.71 10.74
C TRP A 196 14.47 4.11 10.15
N LYS A 197 15.18 5.07 10.78
CA LYS A 197 15.31 6.45 10.25
C LYS A 197 16.07 6.46 8.94
N ILE A 198 17.21 5.74 8.92
CA ILE A 198 18.06 5.63 7.74
C ILE A 198 17.28 4.94 6.61
N ALA A 199 16.55 3.87 6.91
CA ALA A 199 15.73 3.15 5.95
C ALA A 199 14.64 4.04 5.36
N SER A 200 13.92 4.81 6.19
CA SER A 200 12.85 5.72 5.74
C SER A 200 13.39 6.80 4.81
N PHE A 201 14.52 7.41 5.17
CA PHE A 201 15.15 8.44 4.35
C PHE A 201 15.68 7.86 3.03
N ALA A 202 16.39 6.75 3.08
CA ALA A 202 16.93 6.10 1.89
C ALA A 202 15.83 5.63 0.94
N GLY A 203 14.74 5.06 1.46
CA GLY A 203 13.59 4.66 0.66
C GLY A 203 12.92 5.83 -0.07
N GLY A 204 12.69 6.94 0.64
CA GLY A 204 12.16 8.15 0.03
C GLY A 204 13.10 8.74 -1.04
N ALA A 205 14.40 8.81 -0.76
CA ALA A 205 15.40 9.31 -1.71
C ALA A 205 15.47 8.45 -2.97
N VAL A 206 15.48 7.12 -2.84
CA VAL A 206 15.49 6.18 -3.97
C VAL A 206 14.23 6.35 -4.82
N CYS A 207 13.05 6.49 -4.21
CA CYS A 207 11.82 6.73 -4.95
C CYS A 207 11.85 8.04 -5.74
N ILE A 208 12.39 9.12 -5.15
CA ILE A 208 12.56 10.40 -5.85
C ILE A 208 13.50 10.22 -7.05
N ILE A 209 14.65 9.59 -6.86
CA ILE A 209 15.64 9.39 -7.93
C ILE A 209 15.05 8.58 -9.08
N ILE A 210 14.41 7.44 -8.80
CA ILE A 210 13.84 6.57 -9.85
C ILE A 210 12.69 7.29 -10.57
N ALA A 211 11.79 7.94 -9.82
CA ALA A 211 10.64 8.61 -10.40
C ALA A 211 11.05 9.84 -11.24
N THR A 212 12.03 10.64 -10.78
CA THR A 212 12.50 11.82 -11.54
C THR A 212 13.30 11.40 -12.76
N ALA A 213 14.22 10.44 -12.62
CA ALA A 213 14.99 9.92 -13.74
C ALA A 213 14.08 9.28 -14.80
N GLY A 214 13.14 8.44 -14.38
CA GLY A 214 12.19 7.81 -15.29
C GLY A 214 11.24 8.80 -15.94
N ASN A 215 10.80 9.85 -15.22
CA ASN A 215 9.98 10.93 -15.77
C ASN A 215 10.70 11.66 -16.91
N MET A 216 12.01 11.91 -16.76
CA MET A 216 12.84 12.53 -17.81
C MET A 216 13.08 11.59 -19.00
N VAL A 217 13.46 10.33 -18.74
CA VAL A 217 13.81 9.36 -19.80
C VAL A 217 12.59 8.93 -20.63
N LEU A 218 11.44 8.78 -19.99
CA LEU A 218 10.20 8.34 -20.64
C LEU A 218 9.34 9.50 -21.14
N GLU A 219 9.80 10.75 -20.95
CA GLU A 219 9.08 11.99 -21.31
C GLU A 219 7.67 12.04 -20.73
N LEU A 220 7.55 11.63 -19.45
CA LEU A 220 6.28 11.63 -18.75
C LEU A 220 6.01 13.02 -18.17
N HIS A 221 4.74 13.36 -18.01
CA HIS A 221 4.32 14.67 -17.49
C HIS A 221 3.89 14.61 -16.02
N ILE A 222 4.61 13.80 -15.21
CA ILE A 222 4.35 13.68 -13.78
C ILE A 222 4.87 14.93 -13.08
N SER A 223 4.05 15.54 -12.23
CA SER A 223 4.46 16.70 -11.45
C SER A 223 5.57 16.35 -10.45
N TYR A 224 6.72 16.99 -10.58
CA TYR A 224 7.85 16.82 -9.65
C TYR A 224 7.45 17.20 -8.21
N GLY A 225 6.59 18.20 -8.05
CA GLY A 225 6.07 18.59 -6.75
C GLY A 225 5.33 17.45 -6.04
N THR A 226 4.52 16.69 -6.78
CA THR A 226 3.81 15.53 -6.24
C THR A 226 4.77 14.42 -5.82
N ILE A 227 5.83 14.15 -6.61
CA ILE A 227 6.85 13.15 -6.29
C ILE A 227 7.57 13.52 -4.99
N ILE A 228 8.07 14.74 -4.89
CA ILE A 228 8.83 15.22 -3.74
C ILE A 228 7.94 15.27 -2.48
N LEU A 229 6.75 15.86 -2.58
CA LEU A 229 5.85 16.01 -1.44
C LEU A 229 5.42 14.65 -0.87
N SER A 230 5.06 13.70 -1.72
CA SER A 230 4.66 12.36 -1.28
C SER A 230 5.82 11.59 -0.62
N SER A 231 7.04 11.73 -1.14
CA SER A 231 8.22 11.10 -0.54
C SER A 231 8.55 11.71 0.83
N ILE A 232 8.44 13.03 0.99
CA ILE A 232 8.64 13.71 2.28
C ILE A 232 7.60 13.23 3.30
N ILE A 233 6.33 13.13 2.92
CA ILE A 233 5.27 12.60 3.79
C ILE A 233 5.57 11.15 4.18
N GLY A 234 6.05 10.32 3.25
CA GLY A 234 6.46 8.95 3.52
C GLY A 234 7.60 8.88 4.55
N ILE A 235 8.64 9.71 4.41
CA ILE A 235 9.75 9.80 5.36
C ILE A 235 9.28 10.22 6.75
N LEU A 236 8.43 11.24 6.84
CA LEU A 236 7.86 11.72 8.11
C LEU A 236 7.04 10.63 8.81
N LEU A 237 6.21 9.90 8.06
CA LEU A 237 5.45 8.76 8.60
C LEU A 237 6.40 7.66 9.09
N GLY A 238 7.50 7.39 8.40
CA GLY A 238 8.52 6.45 8.84
C GLY A 238 9.13 6.84 10.19
N PHE A 239 9.42 8.13 10.41
CA PHE A 239 9.91 8.63 11.70
C PHE A 239 8.88 8.51 12.82
N VAL A 240 7.59 8.78 12.52
CA VAL A 240 6.50 8.58 13.48
C VAL A 240 6.36 7.11 13.86
N LEU A 241 6.46 6.20 12.89
CA LEU A 241 6.40 4.76 13.14
C LEU A 241 7.56 4.28 14.03
N GLU A 242 8.78 4.78 13.80
CA GLU A 242 9.91 4.46 14.67
C GLU A 242 9.66 4.92 16.11
N LEU A 243 9.13 6.12 16.29
CA LEU A 243 8.82 6.66 17.62
C LEU A 243 7.77 5.80 18.35
N VAL A 244 6.80 5.26 17.62
CA VAL A 244 5.70 4.45 18.19
C VAL A 244 6.12 3.02 18.42
N PHE A 245 6.79 2.39 17.45
CA PHE A 245 7.01 0.95 17.45
C PHE A 245 8.37 0.52 18.02
N PHE A 246 9.50 1.10 17.61
CA PHE A 246 10.82 0.58 18.02
C PHE A 246 11.97 1.59 17.94
N SER A 247 12.76 1.63 19.02
CA SER A 247 14.19 1.96 18.95
C SER A 247 14.96 0.82 19.61
N VAL A 248 15.62 0.00 18.82
CA VAL A 248 16.59 -0.99 19.34
C VAL A 248 17.95 -0.30 19.43
N ASP A 249 18.54 -0.30 20.63
CA ASP A 249 19.83 0.34 20.85
C ASP A 249 20.96 -0.69 20.63
N TYR A 250 21.58 -0.65 19.48
CA TYR A 250 22.71 -1.52 19.14
C TYR A 250 24.02 -1.07 19.77
N SER A 251 24.10 0.16 20.32
CA SER A 251 25.30 0.65 21.01
C SER A 251 25.53 -0.05 22.34
N ARG A 252 24.45 -0.53 22.97
CA ARG A 252 24.46 -1.26 24.24
C ARG A 252 24.29 -2.76 24.05
N THR A 253 25.01 -3.34 23.10
CA THR A 253 24.95 -4.78 22.89
C THR A 253 25.80 -5.53 23.90
N GLU A 254 25.19 -6.46 24.62
CA GLU A 254 25.89 -7.40 25.47
C GLU A 254 26.12 -8.70 24.71
N ARG A 255 27.36 -9.24 24.80
CA ARG A 255 27.68 -10.57 24.32
C ARG A 255 27.58 -11.52 25.49
N VAL A 256 26.57 -12.36 25.49
CA VAL A 256 26.41 -13.42 26.49
C VAL A 256 26.99 -14.68 25.90
N GLN A 257 27.94 -15.27 26.61
CA GLN A 257 28.58 -16.53 26.25
C GLN A 257 28.20 -17.56 27.31
N PHE A 258 27.70 -18.69 26.90
CA PHE A 258 27.47 -19.84 27.75
C PHE A 258 27.86 -21.12 27.01
N GLU A 259 28.26 -22.11 27.72
CA GLU A 259 28.71 -23.40 27.19
C GLU A 259 27.83 -24.52 27.78
N ASP A 260 27.64 -25.54 27.01
CA ASP A 260 27.07 -26.83 27.38
C ASP A 260 28.12 -27.90 27.08
N ASP A 261 27.91 -29.15 27.50
CA ASP A 261 28.88 -30.26 27.31
C ASP A 261 29.24 -30.53 25.83
N GLU A 262 28.39 -30.10 24.91
CA GLU A 262 28.57 -30.31 23.47
C GLU A 262 28.83 -29.01 22.67
N TYR A 263 28.37 -27.83 23.15
CA TYR A 263 28.37 -26.60 22.33
C TYR A 263 28.72 -25.33 23.12
N TYR A 264 29.42 -24.42 22.44
CA TYR A 264 29.59 -23.03 22.86
C TYR A 264 28.53 -22.15 22.20
N TYR A 265 27.76 -21.41 22.99
CA TYR A 265 26.70 -20.54 22.51
C TYR A 265 27.12 -19.08 22.63
N TYR A 266 27.04 -18.34 21.53
CA TYR A 266 27.30 -16.91 21.48
C TYR A 266 26.01 -16.18 21.16
N VAL A 267 25.46 -15.46 22.13
CA VAL A 267 24.22 -14.70 21.97
C VAL A 267 24.51 -13.22 22.05
N LYS A 268 23.99 -12.45 21.11
CA LYS A 268 24.03 -11.00 21.11
C LYS A 268 22.70 -10.47 21.66
N ALA A 269 22.72 -9.96 22.89
CA ALA A 269 21.56 -9.30 23.48
C ALA A 269 21.58 -7.81 23.13
N VAL A 270 20.46 -7.30 22.62
CA VAL A 270 20.29 -5.89 22.27
C VAL A 270 19.12 -5.34 23.08
N PRO A 271 19.32 -4.33 23.94
CA PRO A 271 18.23 -3.73 24.70
C PRO A 271 17.24 -3.03 23.78
N LYS A 272 15.96 -3.08 24.19
CA LYS A 272 14.84 -2.46 23.48
C LYS A 272 14.63 -1.04 23.95
#